data_f2d64925f3b131b9128740c41c24df01
#
_entry.id   f2d64925f3b131b9128740c41c24df01
#
_cell.length_a   1.000
_cell.length_b   1.000
_cell.length_c   1.000
_cell.angle_alpha   90.00
_cell.angle_beta   90.00
_cell.angle_gamma   90.00
#
_symmetry.space_group_name_H-M   'P 1'
#
loop_
_entity.id
_entity.type
_entity.pdbx_description
1 polymer ?
#
loop_
_entity_poly.entity_id
_entity_poly.type
_entity_poly.pdbx_seq_one_letter_code
_entity_poly.pdbx_strand_id
1 'polypeptide(L)'
;DATIRHQVSRGNGGNPIVNDRIPMRFIIAPTDVANVTWMQAEGAGDGNGNLNADFRSTAATGCRSYKIAGDPNRKWRVPTQRELQLMWLFREPVGIIYPAAQMENVSSKIYWAATEEDAANAWYFDFKQGVPQCSWQLKTTSSNVRCVSDY
;
A
#
# COMPACT_ATOMS: atom_id res chain seq x y z
N ASP A 1 3.21 -12.41 19.87
CA ASP A 1 3.45 -12.01 18.49
C ASP A 1 3.55 -10.49 18.39
N ALA A 2 4.59 -10.01 17.72
CA ALA A 2 4.71 -8.59 17.43
C ALA A 2 3.61 -8.20 16.42
N THR A 3 2.90 -7.13 16.73
CA THR A 3 1.83 -6.61 15.88
C THR A 3 2.06 -5.14 15.58
N ILE A 4 1.66 -4.70 14.39
CA ILE A 4 1.65 -3.29 14.00
C ILE A 4 0.23 -2.78 14.21
N ARG A 5 0.12 -1.60 14.78
CA ARG A 5 -1.17 -0.92 14.84
C ARG A 5 -1.47 -0.33 13.45
N HIS A 6 -2.51 -0.82 12.82
CA HIS A 6 -3.06 -0.23 11.61
C HIS A 6 -4.06 0.85 11.98
N GLN A 7 -3.87 2.03 11.44
CA GLN A 7 -4.78 3.15 11.61
C GLN A 7 -5.34 3.53 10.25
N VAL A 8 -6.64 3.36 10.07
CA VAL A 8 -7.37 3.88 8.92
C VAL A 8 -8.17 5.07 9.40
N SER A 9 -7.81 6.26 8.95
CA SER A 9 -8.64 7.43 9.12
C SER A 9 -9.65 7.46 7.98
N ARG A 10 -10.90 7.39 8.29
CA ARG A 10 -11.97 7.68 7.33
C ARG A 10 -12.29 9.16 7.44
N GLY A 11 -11.47 9.95 6.77
CA GLY A 11 -11.56 11.40 6.87
C GLY A 11 -12.93 11.96 6.54
N ASN A 12 -13.66 12.26 7.55
CA ASN A 12 -14.66 13.32 7.64
C ASN A 12 -15.01 13.45 9.11
N GLY A 13 -14.59 14.51 9.70
CA GLY A 13 -14.87 15.00 11.04
C GLY A 13 -15.82 14.15 11.88
N GLY A 14 -15.28 13.28 12.73
CA GLY A 14 -16.06 12.50 13.67
C GLY A 14 -16.13 11.01 13.45
N ASN A 15 -15.57 10.48 12.36
CA ASN A 15 -15.49 9.03 12.23
C ASN A 15 -14.40 8.45 13.13
N PRO A 16 -14.66 7.36 13.84
CA PRO A 16 -13.67 6.74 14.69
C PRO A 16 -12.48 6.29 13.86
N ILE A 17 -11.30 6.55 14.37
CA ILE A 17 -10.07 5.96 13.87
C ILE A 17 -10.12 4.47 14.15
N VAL A 18 -10.10 3.66 13.10
CA VAL A 18 -10.00 2.22 13.22
C VAL A 18 -8.54 1.87 13.48
N ASN A 19 -8.27 1.39 14.69
CA ASN A 19 -6.95 0.91 15.09
C ASN A 19 -6.97 -0.62 15.13
N ASP A 20 -6.58 -1.24 14.03
CA ASP A 20 -6.39 -2.67 13.99
C ASP A 20 -4.94 -3.04 14.32
N ARG A 21 -4.77 -4.16 15.00
CA ARG A 21 -3.45 -4.76 15.18
C ARG A 21 -3.22 -5.76 14.08
N ILE A 22 -2.20 -5.52 13.29
CA ILE A 22 -1.80 -6.41 12.21
C ILE A 22 -0.56 -7.18 12.67
N PRO A 23 -0.51 -8.51 12.50
CA PRO A 23 0.71 -9.27 12.74
C PRO A 23 1.87 -8.68 11.94
N MET A 24 3.06 -8.58 12.53
CA MET A 24 4.27 -8.15 11.81
C MET A 24 4.79 -9.20 10.83
N ARG A 25 3.95 -10.13 10.43
CA ARG A 25 4.25 -11.13 9.41
C ARG A 25 3.44 -10.80 8.18
N PHE A 26 4.11 -10.36 7.15
CA PHE A 26 3.48 -10.13 5.87
C PHE A 26 4.41 -10.57 4.73
N ILE A 27 3.80 -10.91 3.63
CA ILE A 27 4.48 -11.26 2.39
C ILE A 27 4.42 -10.05 1.47
N ILE A 28 5.55 -9.72 0.88
CA ILE A 28 5.66 -8.62 -0.09
C ILE A 28 5.43 -9.17 -1.50
N ALA A 29 4.59 -8.53 -2.28
CA ALA A 29 4.40 -8.87 -3.68
C ALA A 29 5.72 -8.76 -4.47
N PRO A 30 6.02 -9.69 -5.37
CA PRO A 30 7.26 -9.66 -6.14
C PRO A 30 7.34 -8.48 -7.14
N THR A 31 6.21 -7.90 -7.52
CA THR A 31 6.14 -6.81 -8.50
C THR A 31 5.24 -5.68 -8.03
N ASP A 32 5.45 -4.49 -8.59
CA ASP A 32 4.59 -3.34 -8.37
C ASP A 32 3.31 -3.42 -9.22
N VAL A 33 2.25 -2.80 -8.70
CA VAL A 33 1.16 -2.30 -9.53
C VAL A 33 1.44 -0.80 -9.75
N ALA A 34 1.71 -0.43 -10.99
CA ALA A 34 2.18 0.91 -11.34
C ALA A 34 1.05 1.81 -11.87
N ASN A 35 1.25 3.12 -11.77
CA ASN A 35 0.38 4.14 -12.36
C ASN A 35 -1.08 4.03 -11.91
N VAL A 36 -1.30 3.83 -10.63
CA VAL A 36 -2.62 3.73 -10.03
C VAL A 36 -2.89 4.90 -9.08
N THR A 37 -4.12 5.40 -9.09
CA THR A 37 -4.59 6.29 -8.03
C THR A 37 -4.72 5.52 -6.72
N TRP A 38 -4.82 6.22 -5.59
CA TRP A 38 -5.00 5.54 -4.31
C TRP A 38 -6.27 4.67 -4.29
N MET A 39 -7.36 5.17 -4.87
CA MET A 39 -8.61 4.43 -4.96
C MET A 39 -8.47 3.15 -5.79
N GLN A 40 -7.76 3.24 -6.92
CA GLN A 40 -7.44 2.06 -7.75
C GLN A 40 -6.52 1.08 -7.01
N ALA A 41 -5.53 1.58 -6.27
CA ALA A 41 -4.64 0.75 -5.46
C ALA A 41 -5.44 -0.07 -4.43
N GLU A 42 -6.43 0.54 -3.78
CA GLU A 42 -7.33 -0.09 -2.82
C GLU A 42 -8.40 -0.97 -3.47
N GLY A 43 -8.60 -0.88 -4.79
CA GLY A 43 -9.48 -1.77 -5.54
C GLY A 43 -10.65 -1.12 -6.25
N ALA A 44 -10.81 0.20 -6.20
CA ALA A 44 -11.85 0.90 -6.95
C ALA A 44 -11.47 0.98 -8.43
N GLY A 45 -12.31 0.46 -9.31
CA GLY A 45 -12.00 0.29 -10.73
C GLY A 45 -11.81 1.60 -11.50
N ASP A 46 -12.56 2.63 -11.16
CA ASP A 46 -12.61 3.91 -11.86
C ASP A 46 -11.77 5.03 -11.22
N GLY A 47 -11.18 4.76 -10.06
CA GLY A 47 -10.45 5.78 -9.29
C GLY A 47 -11.33 6.82 -8.58
N ASN A 48 -12.64 6.74 -8.73
CA ASN A 48 -13.60 7.67 -8.16
C ASN A 48 -14.48 7.03 -7.08
N GLY A 49 -14.12 5.86 -6.62
CA GLY A 49 -14.90 5.09 -5.65
C GLY A 49 -15.18 5.91 -4.38
N ASN A 50 -16.43 5.90 -3.95
CA ASN A 50 -16.82 6.51 -2.69
C ASN A 50 -16.31 5.64 -1.54
N LEU A 51 -15.47 6.20 -0.69
CA LEU A 51 -14.92 5.50 0.49
C LEU A 51 -15.98 5.04 1.49
N ASN A 52 -17.20 5.57 1.41
CA ASN A 52 -18.32 5.17 2.25
C ASN A 52 -19.00 3.87 1.80
N ALA A 53 -18.73 3.40 0.59
CA ALA A 53 -19.18 2.10 0.12
C ALA A 53 -18.13 1.03 0.45
N ASP A 54 -18.55 -0.19 0.63
CA ASP A 54 -17.61 -1.32 0.74
C ASP A 54 -17.05 -1.68 -0.65
N PHE A 55 -16.35 -0.71 -1.25
CA PHE A 55 -15.76 -0.85 -2.57
C PHE A 55 -14.73 -1.98 -2.64
N ARG A 56 -14.24 -2.43 -1.50
CA ARG A 56 -13.26 -3.52 -1.42
C ARG A 56 -13.85 -4.88 -1.77
N SER A 57 -15.15 -5.05 -1.65
CA SER A 57 -15.82 -6.31 -1.98
C SER A 57 -15.90 -6.57 -3.49
N THR A 58 -15.90 -5.51 -4.30
CA THR A 58 -16.04 -5.55 -5.76
C THR A 58 -14.75 -5.15 -6.48
N ALA A 59 -13.63 -5.21 -5.81
CA ALA A 59 -12.35 -4.75 -6.31
C ALA A 59 -11.93 -5.48 -7.60
N ALA A 60 -11.74 -4.71 -8.67
CA ALA A 60 -11.28 -5.18 -9.98
C ALA A 60 -9.87 -4.70 -10.32
N THR A 61 -9.26 -3.87 -9.48
CA THR A 61 -7.95 -3.24 -9.73
C THR A 61 -7.05 -3.29 -8.50
N GLY A 62 -5.82 -2.83 -8.64
CA GLY A 62 -4.87 -2.67 -7.56
C GLY A 62 -4.55 -3.96 -6.83
N CYS A 63 -4.31 -3.85 -5.52
CA CYS A 63 -3.89 -4.99 -4.73
C CYS A 63 -4.99 -6.06 -4.60
N ARG A 64 -6.25 -5.68 -4.63
CA ARG A 64 -7.36 -6.66 -4.51
C ARG A 64 -7.43 -7.62 -5.70
N SER A 65 -7.03 -7.18 -6.88
CA SER A 65 -6.98 -8.00 -8.09
C SER A 65 -5.61 -8.63 -8.35
N TYR A 66 -4.59 -8.29 -7.55
CA TYR A 66 -3.25 -8.80 -7.73
C TYR A 66 -3.19 -10.30 -7.55
N LYS A 67 -2.47 -10.98 -8.43
CA LYS A 67 -2.31 -12.44 -8.42
C LYS A 67 -0.86 -12.80 -8.70
N ILE A 68 -0.41 -13.88 -8.09
CA ILE A 68 0.89 -14.49 -8.40
C ILE A 68 0.71 -15.92 -8.90
N ALA A 69 1.61 -16.33 -9.77
CA ALA A 69 1.66 -17.73 -10.20
C ALA A 69 1.96 -18.64 -9.00
N GLY A 70 1.23 -19.74 -8.89
CA GLY A 70 1.40 -20.71 -7.80
C GLY A 70 0.56 -20.43 -6.56
N ASP A 71 0.02 -19.23 -6.38
CA ASP A 71 -0.91 -18.92 -5.27
C ASP A 71 -2.00 -17.92 -5.70
N PRO A 72 -2.93 -18.34 -6.58
CA PRO A 72 -3.96 -17.46 -7.13
C PRO A 72 -5.03 -17.03 -6.11
N ASN A 73 -5.12 -17.73 -4.98
CA ASN A 73 -6.13 -17.47 -3.96
C ASN A 73 -5.64 -16.52 -2.86
N ARG A 74 -4.36 -16.19 -2.87
CA ARG A 74 -3.78 -15.25 -1.91
C ARG A 74 -4.49 -13.90 -1.99
N LYS A 75 -4.83 -13.37 -0.83
CA LYS A 75 -5.46 -12.05 -0.71
C LYS A 75 -4.39 -10.99 -0.50
N TRP A 76 -4.38 -10.03 -1.38
CA TRP A 76 -3.44 -8.91 -1.35
C TRP A 76 -4.14 -7.63 -0.93
N ARG A 77 -3.43 -6.76 -0.26
CA ARG A 77 -3.89 -5.45 0.18
C ARG A 77 -2.80 -4.40 0.02
N VAL A 78 -3.19 -3.14 0.06
CA VAL A 78 -2.25 -2.01 0.14
C VAL A 78 -1.52 -2.07 1.48
N PRO A 79 -0.19 -1.86 1.52
CA PRO A 79 0.56 -1.84 2.77
C PRO A 79 0.19 -0.62 3.61
N THR A 80 0.32 -0.75 4.91
CA THR A 80 0.27 0.39 5.82
C THR A 80 1.56 1.22 5.69
N GLN A 81 1.53 2.45 6.15
CA GLN A 81 2.71 3.32 6.23
C GLN A 81 3.86 2.65 7.01
N ARG A 82 3.56 1.94 8.09
CA ARG A 82 4.57 1.24 8.90
C ARG A 82 5.15 0.03 8.18
N GLU A 83 4.34 -0.70 7.42
CA GLU A 83 4.83 -1.80 6.59
C GLU A 83 5.76 -1.29 5.50
N LEU A 84 5.45 -0.14 4.87
CA LEU A 84 6.35 0.50 3.92
C LEU A 84 7.68 0.92 4.57
N GLN A 85 7.67 1.41 5.80
CA GLN A 85 8.90 1.70 6.55
C GLN A 85 9.74 0.44 6.78
N LEU A 86 9.10 -0.68 7.13
CA LEU A 86 9.80 -1.96 7.27
C LEU A 86 10.37 -2.44 5.94
N MET A 87 9.60 -2.33 4.85
CA MET A 87 10.10 -2.67 3.51
C MET A 87 11.31 -1.81 3.13
N TRP A 88 11.31 -0.51 3.47
CA TRP A 88 12.47 0.36 3.27
C TRP A 88 13.69 -0.12 4.03
N LEU A 89 13.54 -0.49 5.30
CA LEU A 89 14.64 -0.99 6.12
C LEU A 89 15.27 -2.28 5.56
N PHE A 90 14.46 -3.12 4.95
CA PHE A 90 14.88 -4.41 4.39
C PHE A 90 15.01 -4.41 2.85
N ARG A 91 14.98 -3.24 2.21
CA ARG A 91 15.01 -3.14 0.74
C ARG A 91 16.23 -3.78 0.08
N GLU A 92 17.40 -3.62 0.70
CA GLU A 92 18.64 -4.18 0.17
C GLU A 92 18.67 -5.70 0.23
N PRO A 93 18.42 -6.35 1.39
CA PRO A 93 18.30 -7.80 1.43
C PRO A 93 17.24 -8.36 0.48
N VAL A 94 16.09 -7.69 0.36
CA VAL A 94 15.04 -8.10 -0.58
C VAL A 94 15.51 -8.00 -2.02
N GLY A 95 16.20 -6.91 -2.40
CA GLY A 95 16.75 -6.73 -3.74
C GLY A 95 17.87 -7.71 -4.11
N ILE A 96 18.65 -8.14 -3.13
CA ILE A 96 19.71 -9.17 -3.33
C ILE A 96 19.08 -10.54 -3.59
N ILE A 97 18.08 -10.93 -2.77
CA ILE A 97 17.45 -12.24 -2.87
C ILE A 97 16.50 -12.32 -4.08
N TYR A 98 15.79 -11.23 -4.33
CA TYR A 98 14.79 -11.11 -5.40
C TYR A 98 14.99 -9.82 -6.20
N PRO A 99 15.92 -9.78 -7.15
CA PRO A 99 16.21 -8.55 -7.93
C PRO A 99 14.98 -7.94 -8.61
N ALA A 100 14.05 -8.77 -9.06
CA ALA A 100 12.79 -8.31 -9.65
C ALA A 100 11.86 -7.59 -8.64
N ALA A 101 12.09 -7.79 -7.34
CA ALA A 101 11.33 -7.16 -6.27
C ALA A 101 11.98 -5.87 -5.75
N GLN A 102 13.07 -5.42 -6.36
CA GLN A 102 13.77 -4.21 -5.94
C GLN A 102 12.83 -2.99 -5.96
N MET A 103 12.76 -2.33 -4.84
CA MET A 103 11.87 -1.17 -4.63
C MET A 103 12.60 0.17 -4.70
N GLU A 104 13.86 0.20 -4.35
CA GLU A 104 14.65 1.42 -4.34
C GLU A 104 14.95 1.95 -5.74
N ASN A 105 14.92 3.26 -5.91
CA ASN A 105 15.33 3.92 -7.14
C ASN A 105 16.17 5.16 -6.80
N VAL A 106 17.13 5.48 -7.67
CA VAL A 106 17.95 6.68 -7.57
C VAL A 106 17.14 7.97 -7.71
N SER A 107 16.07 7.89 -8.42
CA SER A 107 15.12 8.97 -8.61
C SER A 107 14.00 8.96 -7.62
N SER A 108 12.94 9.26 -7.57
CA SER A 108 11.82 9.06 -6.68
C SER A 108 11.02 7.83 -7.12
N LYS A 109 10.63 6.99 -6.16
CA LYS A 109 9.71 5.87 -6.41
C LYS A 109 8.67 5.82 -5.30
N ILE A 110 7.55 6.42 -5.57
CA ILE A 110 6.48 6.63 -4.60
C ILE A 110 5.57 5.42 -4.54
N TYR A 111 5.29 4.96 -3.33
CA TYR A 111 4.36 3.88 -3.03
C TYR A 111 3.23 4.34 -2.12
N TRP A 112 2.00 4.09 -2.53
CA TRP A 112 0.82 4.33 -1.72
C TRP A 112 0.81 3.50 -0.45
N ALA A 113 0.43 4.15 0.66
CA ALA A 113 0.03 3.47 1.89
C ALA A 113 -1.50 3.40 1.99
N ALA A 114 -2.01 2.39 2.68
CA ALA A 114 -3.43 2.28 2.98
C ALA A 114 -3.93 3.36 3.95
N THR A 115 -3.01 4.08 4.60
CA THR A 115 -3.32 5.12 5.57
C THR A 115 -3.81 6.37 4.86
N GLU A 116 -5.00 6.84 5.23
CA GLU A 116 -5.53 8.12 4.78
C GLU A 116 -5.04 9.25 5.69
N GLU A 117 -4.78 10.41 5.13
CA GLU A 117 -4.58 11.64 5.88
C GLU A 117 -5.93 12.33 6.13
N ASP A 118 -6.71 12.46 5.05
CA ASP A 118 -8.05 13.02 5.09
C ASP A 118 -8.92 12.46 3.95
N ALA A 119 -10.06 13.07 3.69
CA ALA A 119 -10.97 12.64 2.64
C ALA A 119 -10.33 12.69 1.22
N ALA A 120 -9.46 13.65 0.96
CA ALA A 120 -8.85 13.88 -0.34
C ALA A 120 -7.43 13.32 -0.46
N ASN A 121 -6.72 13.13 0.65
CA ASN A 121 -5.31 12.81 0.69
C ASN A 121 -5.04 11.46 1.36
N ALA A 122 -4.01 10.78 0.89
CA ALA A 122 -3.50 9.56 1.50
C ALA A 122 -1.99 9.60 1.62
N TRP A 123 -1.47 8.87 2.58
CA TRP A 123 -0.04 8.78 2.83
C TRP A 123 0.64 7.94 1.76
N TYR A 124 1.88 8.32 1.49
CA TYR A 124 2.81 7.59 0.63
C TYR A 124 4.19 7.49 1.28
N PHE A 125 4.98 6.60 0.74
CA PHE A 125 6.39 6.48 1.08
C PHE A 125 7.23 6.54 -0.21
N ASP A 126 8.20 7.45 -0.25
CA ASP A 126 9.14 7.58 -1.36
C ASP A 126 10.40 6.76 -1.08
N PHE A 127 10.62 5.75 -1.89
CA PHE A 127 11.79 4.87 -1.84
C PHE A 127 12.99 5.46 -2.60
N LYS A 128 13.18 6.76 -2.50
CA LYS A 128 14.34 7.41 -3.05
C LYS A 128 15.61 6.93 -2.36
N GLN A 129 16.66 6.72 -3.17
CA GLN A 129 17.95 6.32 -2.65
C GLN A 129 18.50 7.35 -1.65
N GLY A 130 18.96 6.86 -0.51
CA GLY A 130 19.61 7.65 0.53
C GLY A 130 18.66 8.19 1.60
N VAL A 131 17.62 8.91 1.26
CA VAL A 131 16.72 9.54 2.24
C VAL A 131 15.27 9.25 1.89
N PRO A 132 14.62 8.31 2.58
CA PRO A 132 13.21 8.04 2.38
C PRO A 132 12.37 9.22 2.85
N GLN A 133 11.30 9.50 2.14
CA GLN A 133 10.32 10.50 2.54
C GLN A 133 8.98 9.85 2.77
N CYS A 134 8.34 10.21 3.87
CA CYS A 134 6.98 9.85 4.17
C CYS A 134 6.15 11.12 4.21
N SER A 135 5.15 11.21 3.34
CA SER A 135 4.27 12.37 3.24
C SER A 135 2.91 11.95 2.68
N TRP A 136 2.08 12.89 2.38
CA TRP A 136 0.76 12.65 1.80
C TRP A 136 0.61 13.40 0.47
N GLN A 137 -0.30 12.93 -0.36
CA GLN A 137 -0.68 13.56 -1.62
C GLN A 137 -2.13 13.27 -1.95
N LEU A 138 -2.66 13.98 -2.95
CA LEU A 138 -4.02 13.77 -3.42
C LEU A 138 -4.24 12.33 -3.87
N LYS A 139 -5.31 11.71 -3.43
CA LYS A 139 -5.71 10.34 -3.79
C LYS A 139 -5.90 10.12 -5.30
N THR A 140 -6.12 11.20 -6.04
CA THR A 140 -6.24 11.21 -7.51
C THR A 140 -4.89 11.18 -8.23
N THR A 141 -3.78 11.39 -7.52
CA THR A 141 -2.43 11.30 -8.10
C THR A 141 -2.11 9.85 -8.44
N SER A 142 -1.47 9.63 -9.58
CA SER A 142 -0.99 8.30 -9.95
C SER A 142 0.38 8.02 -9.33
N SER A 143 0.49 6.88 -8.67
CA SER A 143 1.73 6.38 -8.06
C SER A 143 1.79 4.85 -8.16
N ASN A 144 2.79 4.25 -7.53
CA ASN A 144 2.89 2.79 -7.47
C ASN A 144 2.23 2.26 -6.19
N VAL A 145 1.94 0.98 -6.17
CA VAL A 145 1.66 0.24 -4.95
C VAL A 145 2.42 -1.08 -4.97
N ARG A 146 3.08 -1.42 -3.87
CA ARG A 146 3.65 -2.74 -3.64
C ARG A 146 2.73 -3.46 -2.67
N CYS A 147 1.98 -4.41 -3.18
CA CYS A 147 0.98 -5.12 -2.38
C CYS A 147 1.62 -6.00 -1.30
N VAL A 148 0.89 -6.18 -0.23
CA VAL A 148 1.24 -7.11 0.84
C VAL A 148 0.10 -8.08 1.09
N SER A 149 0.45 -9.23 1.65
CA SER A 149 -0.51 -10.23 2.09
C SER A 149 -0.17 -10.65 3.52
N ASP A 150 -1.17 -10.85 4.33
CA ASP A 150 -0.98 -11.40 5.66
C ASP A 150 -0.48 -12.86 5.54
N TYR A 151 0.36 -13.25 6.51
CA TYR A 151 1.00 -14.57 6.51
C TYR A 151 0.07 -15.63 7.09
#